data_6272a4994900506e1fcad89cf148c257
#
_entry.id   6272a4994900506e1fcad89cf148c257
#
_cell.length_a   1.000
_cell.length_b   1.000
_cell.length_c   1.000
_cell.angle_alpha   90.00
_cell.angle_beta   90.00
_cell.angle_gamma   90.00
#
_symmetry.space_group_name_H-M   'P 1'
#
loop_
_entity.id
_entity.type
_entity.pdbx_description
1 polymer ?
#
loop_
_entity_poly.entity_id
_entity_poly.type
_entity_poly.pdbx_seq_one_letter_code
_entity_poly.pdbx_strand_id
1 'polypeptide(L)'
;MKRNKIVYALIADVAVVAMVIVILLSSGGNGYMNVIPSRVKALVAVDLSKIGVGDVPGVDTGKKAYLFETADGSLGLVAAVDSKGDVESWIEQMNKDGKASKPVERKGYKFTVVNDNFVLGLSSSALLVMGPTVADEQAAIQRKMVKYLSSDKDAVSDSPLFNHLSTLDGPVTIVAQADALPEKFVMPLTLGA
;
A
#
# COMPACT_ATOMS: atom_id res chain seq x y z
N MET A 1 -19.95 12.77 -22.81
CA MET A 1 -18.73 11.96 -23.01
C MET A 1 -17.60 12.16 -21.98
N LYS A 2 -17.70 13.09 -20.99
CA LYS A 2 -16.65 13.28 -19.94
C LYS A 2 -16.78 12.35 -18.72
N ARG A 3 -17.94 11.76 -18.48
CA ARG A 3 -18.24 10.97 -17.25
C ARG A 3 -17.55 9.61 -17.17
N ASN A 4 -17.22 9.00 -18.31
CA ASN A 4 -16.57 7.69 -18.30
C ASN A 4 -15.05 7.76 -18.05
N LYS A 5 -14.42 8.93 -18.34
CA LYS A 5 -12.97 9.09 -18.18
C LYS A 5 -12.52 9.06 -16.70
N ILE A 6 -13.35 9.58 -15.78
CA ILE A 6 -13.03 9.58 -14.34
C ILE A 6 -13.12 8.17 -13.75
N VAL A 7 -14.11 7.38 -14.19
CA VAL A 7 -14.26 5.98 -13.73
C VAL A 7 -13.13 5.12 -14.29
N TYR A 8 -12.72 5.33 -15.53
CA TYR A 8 -11.58 4.64 -16.13
C TYR A 8 -10.23 5.09 -15.54
N ALA A 9 -10.08 6.35 -15.13
CA ALA A 9 -8.90 6.83 -14.42
C ALA A 9 -8.80 6.17 -13.03
N LEU A 10 -9.89 6.14 -12.25
CA LEU A 10 -9.94 5.45 -10.96
C LEU A 10 -9.69 3.93 -11.09
N ILE A 11 -10.22 3.30 -12.13
CA ILE A 11 -9.98 1.87 -12.42
C ILE A 11 -8.55 1.66 -12.93
N ALA A 12 -8.01 2.58 -13.72
CA ALA A 12 -6.63 2.52 -14.18
C ALA A 12 -5.64 2.75 -13.03
N ASP A 13 -5.91 3.67 -12.11
CA ASP A 13 -5.11 3.89 -10.91
C ASP A 13 -5.17 2.69 -9.97
N VAL A 14 -6.35 2.08 -9.78
CA VAL A 14 -6.51 0.83 -9.04
C VAL A 14 -5.84 -0.34 -9.78
N ALA A 15 -5.88 -0.38 -11.11
CA ALA A 15 -5.21 -1.43 -11.89
C ALA A 15 -3.68 -1.27 -11.89
N VAL A 16 -3.15 -0.05 -11.90
CA VAL A 16 -1.71 0.22 -11.74
C VAL A 16 -1.26 -0.14 -10.34
N VAL A 17 -2.03 0.21 -9.32
CA VAL A 17 -1.79 -0.21 -7.93
C VAL A 17 -1.91 -1.74 -7.81
N ALA A 18 -2.90 -2.37 -8.46
CA ALA A 18 -3.04 -3.83 -8.51
C ALA A 18 -1.89 -4.49 -9.30
N MET A 19 -1.35 -3.86 -10.34
CA MET A 19 -0.22 -4.38 -11.10
C MET A 19 1.10 -4.27 -10.31
N VAL A 20 1.24 -3.25 -9.46
CA VAL A 20 2.33 -3.17 -8.46
C VAL A 20 2.15 -4.26 -7.39
N ILE A 21 0.89 -4.56 -6.98
CA ILE A 21 0.54 -5.63 -6.04
C ILE A 21 0.90 -7.02 -6.61
N VAL A 22 0.64 -7.28 -7.89
CA VAL A 22 0.95 -8.56 -8.57
C VAL A 22 2.45 -8.87 -8.55
N ILE A 23 3.29 -7.91 -8.21
CA ILE A 23 4.75 -8.06 -8.22
C ILE A 23 5.34 -8.37 -6.82
N LEU A 24 4.57 -8.42 -5.72
CA LEU A 24 5.13 -8.36 -4.35
C LEU A 24 4.52 -9.35 -3.36
N LEU A 25 4.96 -10.61 -3.21
CA LEU A 25 4.41 -11.44 -2.13
C LEU A 25 5.17 -12.71 -1.69
N SER A 26 5.57 -12.84 -0.42
CA SER A 26 5.68 -14.03 0.46
C SER A 26 6.32 -13.80 1.86
N SER A 27 5.74 -14.34 2.89
CA SER A 27 6.00 -14.63 4.35
C SER A 27 6.69 -13.65 5.33
N GLY A 28 6.00 -13.19 6.41
CA GLY A 28 6.54 -12.44 7.55
C GLY A 28 5.52 -12.12 8.67
N GLY A 29 5.99 -11.74 9.86
CA GLY A 29 5.18 -11.53 11.07
C GLY A 29 4.11 -10.43 11.00
N ASN A 30 3.17 -10.37 11.98
CA ASN A 30 2.03 -9.42 11.96
C ASN A 30 2.43 -7.94 12.19
N GLY A 31 3.69 -7.66 12.57
CA GLY A 31 4.16 -6.29 12.83
C GLY A 31 4.20 -5.36 11.61
N TYR A 32 4.11 -5.89 10.40
CA TYR A 32 4.11 -5.09 9.17
C TYR A 32 2.90 -4.15 9.06
N MET A 33 1.77 -4.50 9.68
CA MET A 33 0.57 -3.64 9.69
C MET A 33 0.76 -2.35 10.50
N ASN A 34 1.72 -2.34 11.43
CA ASN A 34 1.98 -1.17 12.28
C ASN A 34 2.50 0.03 11.48
N VAL A 35 2.94 -0.17 10.23
CA VAL A 35 3.33 0.93 9.33
C VAL A 35 2.14 1.64 8.70
N ILE A 36 0.92 1.09 8.80
CA ILE A 36 -0.30 1.76 8.34
C ILE A 36 -0.73 2.72 9.45
N PRO A 37 -0.91 4.01 9.15
CA PRO A 37 -1.34 4.96 10.17
C PRO A 37 -2.77 4.67 10.65
N SER A 38 -3.08 4.97 11.92
CA SER A 38 -4.42 4.76 12.48
C SER A 38 -5.52 5.61 11.80
N ARG A 39 -5.14 6.78 11.26
CA ARG A 39 -6.05 7.71 10.59
C ARG A 39 -6.00 7.53 9.09
N VAL A 40 -6.72 6.52 8.61
CA VAL A 40 -6.93 6.28 7.17
C VAL A 40 -8.37 6.56 6.80
N LYS A 41 -8.62 7.01 5.57
CA LYS A 41 -9.95 7.22 5.00
C LYS A 41 -10.53 5.96 4.41
N ALA A 42 -9.68 5.13 3.83
CA ALA A 42 -10.05 3.86 3.24
C ALA A 42 -8.97 2.82 3.52
N LEU A 43 -9.41 1.58 3.66
CA LEU A 43 -8.54 0.43 3.89
C LEU A 43 -9.08 -0.76 3.09
N VAL A 44 -8.20 -1.38 2.31
CA VAL A 44 -8.48 -2.58 1.53
C VAL A 44 -7.53 -3.67 2.01
N ALA A 45 -8.07 -4.82 2.41
CA ALA A 45 -7.26 -6.01 2.64
C ALA A 45 -7.38 -6.96 1.45
N VAL A 46 -6.25 -7.44 0.99
CA VAL A 46 -6.12 -8.39 -0.12
C VAL A 46 -5.47 -9.66 0.39
N ASP A 47 -6.20 -10.75 0.38
CA ASP A 47 -5.69 -12.08 0.73
C ASP A 47 -4.96 -12.66 -0.48
N LEU A 48 -3.65 -12.60 -0.41
CA LEU A 48 -2.79 -12.87 -1.54
C LEU A 48 -2.72 -14.35 -1.88
N SER A 49 -2.91 -15.21 -0.88
CA SER A 49 -2.99 -16.66 -1.07
C SER A 49 -4.21 -17.07 -1.91
N LYS A 50 -5.28 -16.26 -1.88
CA LYS A 50 -6.53 -16.54 -2.60
C LYS A 50 -6.61 -15.94 -4.00
N ILE A 51 -5.78 -14.94 -4.32
CA ILE A 51 -5.83 -14.27 -5.64
C ILE A 51 -4.77 -14.75 -6.64
N GLY A 52 -3.95 -15.73 -6.25
CA GLY A 52 -2.99 -16.38 -7.13
C GLY A 52 -1.90 -15.44 -7.67
N VAL A 53 -1.38 -14.58 -6.82
CA VAL A 53 -0.29 -13.65 -7.18
C VAL A 53 1.02 -14.41 -7.30
N GLY A 54 1.81 -14.07 -8.33
CA GLY A 54 3.14 -14.67 -8.51
C GLY A 54 4.08 -14.35 -7.34
N ASP A 55 5.10 -15.21 -7.16
CA ASP A 55 6.11 -15.03 -6.11
C ASP A 55 6.92 -13.75 -6.33
N VAL A 56 7.01 -12.92 -5.29
CA VAL A 56 7.97 -11.83 -5.23
C VAL A 56 9.01 -12.16 -4.19
N PRO A 57 10.29 -12.14 -4.56
CA PRO A 57 11.35 -12.52 -3.65
C PRO A 57 11.29 -11.75 -2.34
N GLY A 58 11.18 -12.48 -1.23
CA GLY A 58 11.25 -11.94 0.12
C GLY A 58 10.01 -11.28 0.70
N VAL A 59 8.85 -11.41 0.06
CA VAL A 59 7.55 -10.91 0.58
C VAL A 59 6.59 -12.08 0.90
N ASP A 60 5.66 -11.99 1.96
CA ASP A 60 4.76 -13.05 2.51
C ASP A 60 3.42 -13.25 1.76
N THR A 61 3.28 -14.23 0.83
CA THR A 61 1.98 -14.55 0.22
C THR A 61 0.99 -15.24 1.16
N GLY A 62 1.43 -15.75 2.28
CA GLY A 62 0.56 -16.28 3.31
C GLY A 62 -0.17 -15.20 4.11
N LYS A 63 0.22 -13.93 3.95
CA LYS A 63 -0.33 -12.76 4.65
C LYS A 63 -1.16 -11.89 3.72
N LYS A 64 -2.07 -11.11 4.31
CA LYS A 64 -2.81 -10.09 3.56
C LYS A 64 -1.89 -8.90 3.26
N ALA A 65 -1.97 -8.35 2.05
CA ALA A 65 -1.50 -7.00 1.79
C ALA A 65 -2.61 -5.99 2.07
N TYR A 66 -2.24 -4.77 2.41
CA TYR A 66 -3.19 -3.70 2.70
C TYR A 66 -2.91 -2.49 1.84
N LEU A 67 -3.95 -2.02 1.13
CA LEU A 67 -3.93 -0.69 0.52
C LEU A 67 -4.67 0.25 1.45
N PHE A 68 -4.20 1.49 1.54
CA PHE A 68 -4.83 2.50 2.37
C PHE A 68 -4.75 3.88 1.73
N GLU A 69 -5.74 4.70 2.06
CA GLU A 69 -5.75 6.12 1.76
C GLU A 69 -5.60 6.90 3.07
N THR A 70 -4.62 7.75 3.13
CA THR A 70 -4.39 8.63 4.29
C THR A 70 -5.34 9.83 4.29
N ALA A 71 -5.46 10.54 5.41
CA ALA A 71 -6.32 11.71 5.54
C ALA A 71 -6.02 12.84 4.53
N ASP A 72 -4.77 12.94 4.06
CA ASP A 72 -4.34 13.91 3.04
C ASP A 72 -4.43 13.38 1.60
N GLY A 73 -5.07 12.21 1.40
CA GLY A 73 -5.31 11.63 0.08
C GLY A 73 -4.12 10.85 -0.52
N SER A 74 -3.02 10.66 0.23
CA SER A 74 -1.92 9.83 -0.25
C SER A 74 -2.31 8.35 -0.21
N LEU A 75 -2.02 7.63 -1.30
CA LEU A 75 -2.22 6.20 -1.35
C LEU A 75 -0.98 5.46 -0.87
N GLY A 76 -1.20 4.38 -0.14
CA GLY A 76 -0.15 3.48 0.31
C GLY A 76 -0.55 2.02 0.16
N LEU A 77 0.45 1.17 -0.01
CA LEU A 77 0.33 -0.27 0.02
C LEU A 77 1.39 -0.81 0.98
N VAL A 78 0.99 -1.73 1.83
CA VAL A 78 1.91 -2.45 2.69
C VAL A 78 1.79 -3.96 2.48
N ALA A 79 2.94 -4.63 2.41
CA ALA A 79 3.06 -6.07 2.41
C ALA A 79 4.05 -6.51 3.48
N ALA A 80 3.84 -7.72 4.01
CA ALA A 80 4.76 -8.33 4.96
C ALA A 80 6.06 -8.75 4.27
N VAL A 81 7.19 -8.61 4.94
CA VAL A 81 8.51 -9.05 4.48
C VAL A 81 8.94 -10.29 5.25
N ASP A 82 9.31 -11.33 4.52
CA ASP A 82 9.88 -12.58 5.03
C ASP A 82 11.41 -12.54 5.01
N SER A 83 11.96 -12.20 3.84
CA SER A 83 13.39 -12.09 3.63
C SER A 83 13.74 -10.70 3.11
N LYS A 84 14.24 -9.85 4.02
CA LYS A 84 14.71 -8.51 3.65
C LYS A 84 15.80 -8.55 2.58
N GLY A 85 16.71 -9.54 2.67
CA GLY A 85 17.82 -9.71 1.72
C GLY A 85 17.33 -10.01 0.31
N ASP A 86 16.29 -10.82 0.17
CA ASP A 86 15.71 -11.16 -1.13
C ASP A 86 14.98 -9.98 -1.74
N VAL A 87 14.24 -9.20 -0.92
CA VAL A 87 13.64 -7.93 -1.38
C VAL A 87 14.71 -6.94 -1.83
N GLU A 88 15.81 -6.82 -1.08
CA GLU A 88 16.93 -5.94 -1.46
C GLU A 88 17.55 -6.38 -2.79
N SER A 89 17.78 -7.68 -2.97
CA SER A 89 18.32 -8.23 -4.22
C SER A 89 17.38 -7.98 -5.40
N TRP A 90 16.08 -8.14 -5.19
CA TRP A 90 15.07 -7.86 -6.18
C TRP A 90 15.03 -6.35 -6.55
N ILE A 91 15.13 -5.43 -5.59
CA ILE A 91 15.24 -3.98 -5.82
C ILE A 91 16.50 -3.66 -6.64
N GLU A 92 17.62 -4.29 -6.32
CA GLU A 92 18.87 -4.13 -7.07
C GLU A 92 18.73 -4.61 -8.53
N GLN A 93 18.01 -5.71 -8.74
CA GLN A 93 17.74 -6.18 -10.09
C GLN A 93 16.85 -5.20 -10.86
N MET A 94 15.79 -4.67 -10.23
CA MET A 94 14.95 -3.63 -10.84
C MET A 94 15.76 -2.37 -11.19
N ASN A 95 16.73 -2.00 -10.35
CA ASN A 95 17.61 -0.87 -10.66
C ASN A 95 18.51 -1.15 -11.87
N LYS A 96 19.08 -2.35 -11.97
CA LYS A 96 19.85 -2.78 -13.15
C LYS A 96 19.01 -2.78 -14.44
N ASP A 97 17.73 -3.15 -14.31
CA ASP A 97 16.78 -3.18 -15.43
C ASP A 97 16.25 -1.78 -15.79
N GLY A 98 16.67 -0.72 -15.09
CA GLY A 98 16.21 0.65 -15.30
C GLY A 98 14.77 0.93 -14.82
N LYS A 99 14.17 0.01 -14.04
CA LYS A 99 12.79 0.13 -13.52
C LYS A 99 12.72 0.79 -12.15
N ALA A 100 13.85 0.90 -11.47
CA ALA A 100 13.94 1.54 -10.16
C ALA A 100 15.17 2.45 -10.06
N SER A 101 15.07 3.51 -9.27
CA SER A 101 16.21 4.35 -8.91
C SER A 101 17.22 3.58 -8.05
N LYS A 102 18.45 4.08 -7.98
CA LYS A 102 19.42 3.56 -7.01
C LYS A 102 18.85 3.71 -5.60
N PRO A 103 18.88 2.65 -4.76
CA PRO A 103 18.41 2.74 -3.39
C PRO A 103 19.18 3.78 -2.57
N VAL A 104 18.47 4.52 -1.74
CA VAL A 104 19.03 5.47 -0.77
C VAL A 104 18.60 5.09 0.65
N GLU A 105 19.45 5.34 1.63
CA GLU A 105 19.16 5.04 3.03
C GLU A 105 18.77 6.33 3.78
N ARG A 106 17.68 6.26 4.57
CA ARG A 106 17.26 7.33 5.48
C ARG A 106 16.78 6.72 6.79
N LYS A 107 17.40 7.12 7.90
CA LYS A 107 16.99 6.66 9.24
C LYS A 107 16.96 5.13 9.40
N GLY A 108 17.87 4.42 8.73
CA GLY A 108 17.96 2.96 8.79
C GLY A 108 17.00 2.21 7.86
N TYR A 109 16.19 2.93 7.06
CA TYR A 109 15.31 2.35 6.04
C TYR A 109 15.84 2.60 4.65
N LYS A 110 15.70 1.60 3.77
CA LYS A 110 16.06 1.74 2.35
C LYS A 110 14.86 2.23 1.55
N PHE A 111 15.10 3.20 0.67
CA PHE A 111 14.09 3.75 -0.25
C PHE A 111 14.58 3.67 -1.68
N THR A 112 13.66 3.38 -2.59
CA THR A 112 13.88 3.48 -4.03
C THR A 112 12.62 4.02 -4.71
N VAL A 113 12.77 4.62 -5.88
CA VAL A 113 11.65 5.06 -6.71
C VAL A 113 11.47 4.06 -7.83
N VAL A 114 10.26 3.58 -8.01
CA VAL A 114 9.88 2.60 -9.05
C VAL A 114 9.00 3.29 -10.08
N ASN A 115 9.29 3.07 -11.35
CA ASN A 115 8.56 3.66 -12.48
C ASN A 115 8.38 5.19 -12.34
N ASP A 116 9.38 5.88 -11.79
CA ASP A 116 9.48 7.33 -11.61
C ASP A 116 8.43 7.98 -10.68
N ASN A 117 7.41 7.26 -10.23
CA ASN A 117 6.28 7.84 -9.49
C ASN A 117 5.83 7.05 -8.25
N PHE A 118 6.43 5.91 -7.93
CA PHE A 118 6.15 5.18 -6.70
C PHE A 118 7.40 5.13 -5.82
N VAL A 119 7.27 5.56 -4.56
CA VAL A 119 8.32 5.43 -3.57
C VAL A 119 8.12 4.14 -2.80
N LEU A 120 9.13 3.29 -2.80
CA LEU A 120 9.20 2.04 -2.09
C LEU A 120 10.12 2.21 -0.89
N GLY A 121 9.66 1.82 0.29
CA GLY A 121 10.42 1.85 1.55
C GLY A 121 10.43 0.47 2.19
N LEU A 122 11.61 0.03 2.61
CA LEU A 122 11.84 -1.30 3.15
C LEU A 122 12.31 -1.24 4.61
N SER A 123 11.61 -1.98 5.48
CA SER A 123 12.03 -2.31 6.85
C SER A 123 12.37 -3.81 6.96
N SER A 124 12.62 -4.29 8.17
CA SER A 124 12.84 -5.72 8.43
C SER A 124 11.55 -6.57 8.31
N SER A 125 10.38 -5.96 8.44
CA SER A 125 9.09 -6.68 8.49
C SER A 125 8.06 -6.18 7.48
N ALA A 126 8.30 -5.02 6.85
CA ALA A 126 7.33 -4.39 5.96
C ALA A 126 7.99 -3.82 4.72
N LEU A 127 7.33 -4.01 3.59
CA LEU A 127 7.52 -3.30 2.35
C LEU A 127 6.36 -2.33 2.20
N LEU A 128 6.67 -1.03 2.24
CA LEU A 128 5.70 0.05 2.09
C LEU A 128 5.91 0.72 0.73
N VAL A 129 4.86 0.84 -0.05
CA VAL A 129 4.86 1.59 -1.32
C VAL A 129 3.90 2.75 -1.19
N MET A 130 4.31 3.95 -1.58
CA MET A 130 3.45 5.13 -1.61
C MET A 130 3.56 5.86 -2.95
N GLY A 131 2.43 6.32 -3.45
CA GLY A 131 2.32 7.02 -4.71
C GLY A 131 0.92 6.90 -5.33
N PRO A 132 0.71 7.39 -6.57
CA PRO A 132 1.71 8.04 -7.41
C PRO A 132 2.16 9.41 -6.86
N THR A 133 3.39 9.80 -7.15
CA THR A 133 3.97 11.08 -6.72
C THR A 133 4.89 11.64 -7.82
N VAL A 134 4.99 12.95 -7.90
CA VAL A 134 5.93 13.63 -8.82
C VAL A 134 7.31 13.75 -8.20
N ALA A 135 8.34 13.93 -9.03
CA ALA A 135 9.74 13.93 -8.61
C ALA A 135 10.04 14.88 -7.43
N ASP A 136 9.46 16.08 -7.45
CA ASP A 136 9.70 17.11 -6.43
C ASP A 136 9.09 16.73 -5.05
N GLU A 137 8.10 15.85 -5.02
CA GLU A 137 7.40 15.40 -3.82
C GLU A 137 8.01 14.12 -3.22
N GLN A 138 8.79 13.36 -3.97
CA GLN A 138 9.34 12.07 -3.54
C GLN A 138 10.11 12.17 -2.21
N ALA A 139 10.88 13.26 -2.02
CA ALA A 139 11.60 13.47 -0.77
C ALA A 139 10.66 13.73 0.42
N ALA A 140 9.50 14.34 0.20
CA ALA A 140 8.47 14.53 1.22
C ALA A 140 7.78 13.20 1.56
N ILE A 141 7.44 12.41 0.55
CA ILE A 141 6.89 11.05 0.72
C ILE A 141 7.86 10.17 1.51
N GLN A 142 9.18 10.16 1.18
CA GLN A 142 10.16 9.39 1.95
C GLN A 142 10.20 9.81 3.43
N ARG A 143 10.13 11.11 3.75
CA ARG A 143 10.05 11.58 5.15
C ARG A 143 8.78 11.11 5.86
N LYS A 144 7.65 11.07 5.15
CA LYS A 144 6.37 10.55 5.65
C LYS A 144 6.47 9.05 5.91
N MET A 145 7.03 8.30 4.96
CA MET A 145 7.24 6.86 5.08
C MET A 145 8.18 6.49 6.24
N VAL A 146 9.23 7.29 6.51
CA VAL A 146 10.07 7.09 7.70
C VAL A 146 9.23 7.11 8.98
N LYS A 147 8.28 8.04 9.11
CA LYS A 147 7.40 8.10 10.28
C LYS A 147 6.54 6.84 10.39
N TYR A 148 6.00 6.35 9.29
CA TYR A 148 5.19 5.14 9.26
C TYR A 148 6.01 3.89 9.58
N LEU A 149 7.18 3.73 8.96
CA LEU A 149 8.07 2.59 9.18
C LEU A 149 8.66 2.54 10.60
N SER A 150 8.74 3.69 11.30
CA SER A 150 9.27 3.80 12.66
C SER A 150 8.20 3.88 13.74
N SER A 151 6.91 3.86 13.40
CA SER A 151 5.82 4.09 14.35
C SER A 151 5.40 2.78 15.02
N ASP A 152 5.54 2.74 16.36
CA ASP A 152 4.91 1.73 17.20
C ASP A 152 3.61 2.25 17.87
N LYS A 153 3.24 3.52 17.64
CA LYS A 153 2.25 4.22 18.48
C LYS A 153 0.99 4.70 17.76
N ASP A 154 0.90 4.58 16.46
CA ASP A 154 -0.24 5.08 15.66
C ASP A 154 -0.65 4.02 14.63
N ALA A 155 -0.68 2.77 15.09
CA ALA A 155 -0.93 1.62 14.22
C ALA A 155 -2.41 1.53 13.81
N VAL A 156 -2.65 1.05 12.61
CA VAL A 156 -4.00 0.82 12.08
C VAL A 156 -4.82 -0.14 12.93
N SER A 157 -4.18 -1.02 13.72
CA SER A 157 -4.84 -1.93 14.66
C SER A 157 -5.77 -1.22 15.65
N ASP A 158 -5.50 0.04 15.97
CA ASP A 158 -6.31 0.87 16.87
C ASP A 158 -7.43 1.61 16.12
N SER A 159 -7.51 1.47 14.81
CA SER A 159 -8.50 2.14 13.96
C SER A 159 -9.84 1.40 13.96
N PRO A 160 -10.99 2.10 14.11
CA PRO A 160 -12.31 1.50 13.93
C PRO A 160 -12.49 0.87 12.54
N LEU A 161 -11.90 1.45 11.49
CA LEU A 161 -11.92 0.88 10.14
C LEU A 161 -11.23 -0.49 10.09
N PHE A 162 -10.09 -0.64 10.74
CA PHE A 162 -9.38 -1.91 10.80
C PHE A 162 -10.17 -2.95 11.60
N ASN A 163 -10.73 -2.55 12.73
CA ASN A 163 -11.57 -3.44 13.53
C ASN A 163 -12.75 -3.96 12.72
N HIS A 164 -13.40 -3.10 11.94
CA HIS A 164 -14.48 -3.52 11.06
C HIS A 164 -13.97 -4.39 9.90
N LEU A 165 -12.88 -4.00 9.23
CA LEU A 165 -12.26 -4.78 8.16
C LEU A 165 -11.90 -6.20 8.61
N SER A 166 -11.41 -6.36 9.84
CA SER A 166 -10.99 -7.65 10.40
C SER A 166 -12.15 -8.63 10.62
N THR A 167 -13.40 -8.15 10.67
CA THR A 167 -14.60 -8.99 10.75
C THR A 167 -15.09 -9.48 9.40
N LEU A 168 -14.57 -8.92 8.31
CA LEU A 168 -14.96 -9.29 6.95
C LEU A 168 -14.09 -10.45 6.45
N ASP A 169 -14.71 -11.41 5.77
CA ASP A 169 -14.01 -12.50 5.09
C ASP A 169 -14.15 -12.34 3.57
N GLY A 170 -13.08 -12.72 2.85
CA GLY A 170 -13.04 -12.67 1.41
C GLY A 170 -11.62 -12.47 0.87
N PRO A 171 -11.41 -12.78 -0.44
CA PRO A 171 -10.12 -12.56 -1.09
C PRO A 171 -9.75 -11.07 -1.15
N VAL A 172 -10.74 -10.19 -1.26
CA VAL A 172 -10.59 -8.73 -1.18
C VAL A 172 -11.71 -8.19 -0.31
N THR A 173 -11.36 -7.40 0.71
CA THR A 173 -12.30 -6.73 1.60
C THR A 173 -11.98 -5.23 1.68
N ILE A 174 -13.01 -4.39 1.72
CA ILE A 174 -12.88 -2.94 1.65
C ILE A 174 -13.71 -2.30 2.74
N VAL A 175 -13.13 -1.35 3.46
CA VAL A 175 -13.82 -0.44 4.39
C VAL A 175 -13.37 0.99 4.12
N ALA A 176 -14.29 1.93 4.08
CA ALA A 176 -13.98 3.33 3.84
C ALA A 176 -14.88 4.24 4.68
N GLN A 177 -14.38 5.44 5.00
CA GLN A 177 -15.20 6.52 5.55
C GLN A 177 -16.12 7.05 4.44
N ALA A 178 -17.29 7.56 4.80
CA ALA A 178 -18.27 8.02 3.82
C ALA A 178 -17.73 9.18 2.94
N ASP A 179 -16.88 10.04 3.49
CA ASP A 179 -16.24 11.15 2.78
C ASP A 179 -15.10 10.72 1.81
N ALA A 180 -14.62 9.49 1.93
CA ALA A 180 -13.69 8.90 0.97
C ALA A 180 -14.39 8.33 -0.27
N LEU A 181 -15.71 8.19 -0.23
CA LEU A 181 -16.48 7.66 -1.34
C LEU A 181 -17.00 8.81 -2.24
N PRO A 182 -16.99 8.65 -3.57
CA PRO A 182 -17.66 9.59 -4.46
C PRO A 182 -19.12 9.76 -4.08
N GLU A 183 -19.62 11.01 -4.11
CA GLU A 183 -20.99 11.39 -3.70
C GLU A 183 -22.09 10.46 -4.23
N LYS A 184 -21.94 9.98 -5.46
CA LYS A 184 -22.88 9.04 -6.11
C LYS A 184 -23.00 7.68 -5.39
N PHE A 185 -22.03 7.29 -4.55
CA PHE A 185 -22.10 6.07 -3.75
C PHE A 185 -22.60 6.34 -2.33
N VAL A 186 -22.43 7.57 -1.84
CA VAL A 186 -22.86 7.97 -0.48
C VAL A 186 -24.36 8.23 -0.45
N MET A 187 -24.92 8.92 -1.45
CA MET A 187 -26.35 9.25 -1.49
C MET A 187 -27.30 8.05 -1.38
N PRO A 188 -27.10 6.92 -2.09
CA PRO A 188 -27.98 5.76 -1.92
C PRO A 188 -27.87 5.11 -0.53
N LEU A 189 -26.71 5.19 0.14
CA LEU A 189 -26.51 4.62 1.46
C LEU A 189 -27.16 5.45 2.59
N THR A 190 -27.30 6.76 2.40
CA THR A 190 -27.91 7.68 3.38
C THR A 190 -29.43 7.78 3.25
N LEU A 191 -30.00 7.46 2.06
CA LEU A 191 -31.45 7.51 1.81
C LEU A 191 -32.18 6.22 2.22
N GLY A 192 -31.44 5.17 2.64
CA GLY A 192 -31.99 3.88 3.07
C GLY A 192 -31.91 3.64 4.59
N ALA A 193 -31.58 4.66 5.39
CA ALA A 193 -31.46 4.55 6.85
C ALA A 193 -32.66 5.17 7.58
#